data_bc244538fb36fa9323be0311b1676e7f
#
_entry.id   bc244538fb36fa9323be0311b1676e7f
#
_cell.length_a   1.000
_cell.length_b   1.000
_cell.length_c   1.000
_cell.angle_alpha   90.00
_cell.angle_beta   90.00
_cell.angle_gamma   90.00
#
_symmetry.space_group_name_H-M   'P 1'
#
loop_
_entity.id
_entity.type
_entity.pdbx_description
1 polymer ?
#
loop_
_entity_poly.entity_id
_entity_poly.type
_entity_poly.pdbx_seq_one_letter_code
_entity_poly.pdbx_strand_id
1 'polypeptide(L)'
;MSVTSEATTAWKGSLFEGSGEVTFTSSGIGTFDVNWKARSEGSGSVTTPEELLAGAHSSCFSMALSNALAENGTPPESIDATASVTFKPGTGITGSHLNVNAVVPGIDAATFEKIANDAKANCPVSQALAGIDITLEATLA
;
A
#
# COMPACT_ATOMS: atom_id res chain seq x y z
N MET A 1 -6.51 21.67 9.45
CA MET A 1 -7.75 20.94 9.19
C MET A 1 -7.43 19.49 8.87
N SER A 2 -8.12 18.55 9.48
CA SER A 2 -7.88 17.13 9.25
C SER A 2 -9.06 16.47 8.53
N VAL A 3 -8.78 15.37 7.83
CA VAL A 3 -9.78 14.56 7.17
C VAL A 3 -9.71 13.16 7.76
N THR A 4 -10.86 12.61 8.11
CA THR A 4 -10.97 11.26 8.67
C THR A 4 -11.65 10.35 7.65
N SER A 5 -11.05 9.20 7.39
CA SER A 5 -11.63 8.17 6.54
C SER A 5 -11.96 6.94 7.38
N GLU A 6 -13.11 6.33 7.10
CA GLU A 6 -13.63 5.22 7.88
C GLU A 6 -13.97 4.02 7.01
N ALA A 7 -13.70 2.85 7.55
CA ALA A 7 -14.19 1.58 7.05
C ALA A 7 -14.68 0.77 8.24
N THR A 8 -15.70 -0.06 8.02
CA THR A 8 -16.33 -0.84 9.08
C THR A 8 -16.33 -2.32 8.70
N THR A 9 -15.97 -3.18 9.63
CA THR A 9 -16.03 -4.63 9.42
C THR A 9 -17.06 -5.25 10.34
N ALA A 10 -17.98 -6.02 9.76
CA ALA A 10 -18.91 -6.89 10.51
C ALA A 10 -18.36 -8.32 10.46
N TRP A 11 -18.10 -8.89 11.62
CA TRP A 11 -17.55 -10.25 11.77
C TRP A 11 -18.52 -11.14 12.54
N LYS A 12 -18.66 -12.40 12.12
CA LYS A 12 -19.47 -13.40 12.81
C LYS A 12 -18.68 -14.70 12.97
N GLY A 13 -18.75 -15.25 14.17
CA GLY A 13 -18.15 -16.55 14.48
C GLY A 13 -16.72 -16.46 14.97
N SER A 14 -16.10 -17.65 15.10
CA SER A 14 -14.71 -17.76 15.54
C SER A 14 -13.74 -17.32 14.44
N LEU A 15 -12.46 -17.22 14.79
CA LEU A 15 -11.43 -16.87 13.82
C LEU A 15 -11.38 -17.86 12.64
N PHE A 16 -11.36 -19.14 12.95
CA PHE A 16 -11.13 -20.17 11.92
C PHE A 16 -12.37 -20.54 11.11
N GLU A 17 -13.54 -20.43 11.71
CA GLU A 17 -14.81 -20.84 11.09
C GLU A 17 -15.69 -19.66 10.69
N GLY A 18 -15.38 -18.47 11.21
CA GLY A 18 -16.17 -17.27 10.95
C GLY A 18 -15.82 -16.60 9.64
N SER A 19 -16.53 -15.52 9.41
CA SER A 19 -16.33 -14.67 8.24
C SER A 19 -16.79 -13.25 8.51
N GLY A 20 -16.30 -12.31 7.71
CA GLY A 20 -16.70 -10.93 7.82
C GLY A 20 -16.82 -10.24 6.48
N GLU A 21 -17.29 -9.01 6.54
CA GLU A 21 -17.39 -8.11 5.40
C GLU A 21 -16.83 -6.76 5.81
N VAL A 22 -15.86 -6.24 5.05
CA VAL A 22 -15.35 -4.88 5.24
C VAL A 22 -16.04 -3.94 4.25
N THR A 23 -16.58 -2.86 4.77
CA THR A 23 -17.26 -1.82 3.97
C THR A 23 -16.46 -0.53 4.07
N PHE A 24 -16.18 0.08 2.92
CA PHE A 24 -15.54 1.40 2.86
C PHE A 24 -16.62 2.47 3.06
N THR A 25 -16.87 2.84 4.32
CA THR A 25 -18.00 3.68 4.69
C THR A 25 -17.86 5.12 4.23
N SER A 26 -16.66 5.69 4.31
CA SER A 26 -16.45 7.09 3.91
C SER A 26 -16.72 7.34 2.43
N SER A 27 -16.22 6.47 1.56
CA SER A 27 -16.36 6.63 0.11
C SER A 27 -17.57 5.92 -0.47
N GLY A 28 -18.05 4.85 0.20
CA GLY A 28 -19.13 4.02 -0.29
C GLY A 28 -18.76 3.18 -1.52
N ILE A 29 -17.46 2.96 -1.77
CA ILE A 29 -17.01 2.28 -2.99
C ILE A 29 -17.26 0.79 -3.01
N GLY A 30 -17.54 0.17 -1.87
CA GLY A 30 -17.84 -1.26 -1.88
C GLY A 30 -17.78 -1.94 -0.52
N THR A 31 -18.20 -3.21 -0.54
CA THR A 31 -18.15 -4.15 0.58
C THR A 31 -17.48 -5.43 0.09
N PHE A 32 -16.55 -5.96 0.86
CA PHE A 32 -15.71 -7.08 0.44
C PHE A 32 -15.59 -8.11 1.56
N ASP A 33 -15.60 -9.39 1.18
CA ASP A 33 -15.46 -10.49 2.13
C ASP A 33 -14.05 -10.57 2.71
N VAL A 34 -13.95 -10.96 3.97
CA VAL A 34 -12.70 -11.26 4.66
C VAL A 34 -12.86 -12.53 5.49
N ASN A 35 -11.83 -13.37 5.52
CA ASN A 35 -11.80 -14.56 6.36
C ASN A 35 -10.36 -14.98 6.67
N TRP A 36 -10.21 -15.87 7.65
CA TRP A 36 -8.89 -16.35 8.08
C TRP A 36 -8.18 -17.17 7.00
N LYS A 37 -8.92 -18.00 6.26
CA LYS A 37 -8.33 -18.85 5.23
C LYS A 37 -7.63 -18.02 4.15
N ALA A 38 -8.27 -16.94 3.69
CA ALA A 38 -7.67 -16.04 2.72
C ALA A 38 -6.38 -15.42 3.27
N ARG A 39 -6.38 -15.04 4.55
CA ARG A 39 -5.22 -14.41 5.19
C ARG A 39 -4.07 -15.38 5.42
N SER A 40 -4.34 -16.62 5.83
CA SER A 40 -3.33 -17.60 6.23
C SER A 40 -2.83 -18.48 5.09
N GLU A 41 -3.65 -18.72 4.07
CA GLU A 41 -3.34 -19.64 2.98
C GLU A 41 -3.29 -18.97 1.60
N GLY A 42 -3.66 -17.70 1.54
CA GLY A 42 -3.80 -16.96 0.30
C GLY A 42 -5.25 -16.89 -0.16
N SER A 43 -5.58 -15.81 -0.84
CA SER A 43 -6.92 -15.58 -1.31
C SER A 43 -7.14 -16.10 -2.72
N GLY A 44 -8.35 -16.59 -3.00
CA GLY A 44 -8.85 -16.70 -4.36
C GLY A 44 -9.47 -15.36 -4.77
N SER A 45 -10.73 -15.15 -4.34
CA SER A 45 -11.50 -13.94 -4.62
C SER A 45 -11.86 -13.17 -3.35
N VAL A 46 -11.19 -13.43 -2.25
CA VAL A 46 -11.43 -12.80 -0.94
C VAL A 46 -10.23 -11.92 -0.60
N THR A 47 -10.49 -10.67 -0.21
CA THR A 47 -9.42 -9.76 0.19
C THR A 47 -8.87 -10.08 1.59
N THR A 48 -7.78 -9.42 1.94
CA THR A 48 -7.09 -9.59 3.22
C THR A 48 -6.75 -8.22 3.81
N PRO A 49 -6.53 -8.13 5.12
CA PRO A 49 -6.00 -6.90 5.71
C PRO A 49 -4.71 -6.45 5.04
N GLU A 50 -3.87 -7.39 4.63
CA GLU A 50 -2.59 -7.10 3.98
C GLU A 50 -2.77 -6.51 2.59
N GLU A 51 -3.75 -6.98 1.82
CA GLU A 51 -4.09 -6.36 0.53
C GLU A 51 -4.63 -4.94 0.71
N LEU A 52 -5.43 -4.71 1.75
CA LEU A 52 -5.93 -3.37 2.09
C LEU A 52 -4.78 -2.43 2.45
N LEU A 53 -3.81 -2.91 3.23
CA LEU A 53 -2.59 -2.15 3.53
C LEU A 53 -1.76 -1.89 2.27
N ALA A 54 -1.66 -2.88 1.39
CA ALA A 54 -0.94 -2.74 0.12
C ALA A 54 -1.57 -1.66 -0.75
N GLY A 55 -2.90 -1.63 -0.82
CA GLY A 55 -3.63 -0.57 -1.51
C GLY A 55 -3.35 0.81 -0.92
N ALA A 56 -3.38 0.92 0.39
CA ALA A 56 -3.05 2.16 1.09
C ALA A 56 -1.59 2.58 0.83
N HIS A 57 -0.65 1.64 0.94
CA HIS A 57 0.77 1.94 0.81
C HIS A 57 1.16 2.32 -0.62
N SER A 58 0.71 1.58 -1.62
CA SER A 58 1.01 1.88 -3.01
C SER A 58 0.41 3.21 -3.47
N SER A 59 -0.80 3.53 -3.06
CA SER A 59 -1.45 4.79 -3.42
C SER A 59 -0.78 5.99 -2.73
N CYS A 60 -0.48 5.89 -1.45
CA CYS A 60 0.20 6.95 -0.70
C CYS A 60 1.61 7.20 -1.21
N PHE A 61 2.37 6.13 -1.46
CA PHE A 61 3.71 6.23 -2.04
C PHE A 61 3.68 6.90 -3.42
N SER A 62 2.73 6.53 -4.27
CA SER A 62 2.58 7.13 -5.60
C SER A 62 2.32 8.63 -5.53
N MET A 63 1.46 9.06 -4.61
CA MET A 63 1.18 10.49 -4.40
C MET A 63 2.42 11.23 -3.88
N ALA A 64 3.14 10.65 -2.92
CA ALA A 64 4.37 11.24 -2.38
C ALA A 64 5.45 11.36 -3.46
N LEU A 65 5.64 10.30 -4.25
CA LEU A 65 6.60 10.30 -5.34
C LEU A 65 6.24 11.31 -6.42
N SER A 66 4.97 11.35 -6.82
CA SER A 66 4.50 12.31 -7.82
C SER A 66 4.78 13.75 -7.38
N ASN A 67 4.46 14.07 -6.14
CA ASN A 67 4.71 15.40 -5.60
C ASN A 67 6.20 15.74 -5.58
N ALA A 68 7.04 14.82 -5.10
CA ALA A 68 8.49 15.04 -5.02
C ALA A 68 9.13 15.21 -6.41
N LEU A 69 8.67 14.45 -7.40
CA LEU A 69 9.14 14.60 -8.78
C LEU A 69 8.71 15.94 -9.38
N ALA A 70 7.50 16.39 -9.11
CA ALA A 70 7.02 17.69 -9.57
C ALA A 70 7.82 18.84 -8.92
N GLU A 71 8.12 18.73 -7.63
CA GLU A 71 8.96 19.71 -6.93
C GLU A 71 10.39 19.76 -7.48
N ASN A 72 10.88 18.65 -8.00
CA ASN A 72 12.19 18.58 -8.69
C ASN A 72 12.15 19.23 -10.08
N GLY A 73 10.99 19.64 -10.57
CA GLY A 73 10.82 20.19 -11.91
C GLY A 73 10.64 19.11 -13.00
N THR A 74 10.48 17.86 -12.60
CA THR A 74 10.33 16.72 -13.49
C THR A 74 9.06 15.92 -13.13
N PRO A 75 7.85 16.48 -13.37
CA PRO A 75 6.62 15.76 -13.07
C PRO A 75 6.53 14.45 -13.87
N PRO A 76 5.99 13.38 -13.27
CA PRO A 76 5.89 12.10 -13.97
C PRO A 76 4.79 12.12 -15.02
N GLU A 77 4.97 11.35 -16.09
CA GLU A 77 3.87 11.01 -16.99
C GLU A 77 3.03 9.87 -16.41
N SER A 78 3.70 8.89 -15.81
CA SER A 78 3.02 7.77 -15.17
C SER A 78 3.84 7.21 -14.03
N ILE A 79 3.14 6.67 -13.03
CA ILE A 79 3.72 5.91 -11.92
C ILE A 79 2.85 4.66 -11.75
N ASP A 80 3.47 3.49 -11.88
CA ASP A 80 2.85 2.22 -11.55
C ASP A 80 3.57 1.66 -10.33
N ALA A 81 2.89 1.65 -9.19
CA ALA A 81 3.45 1.19 -7.93
C ALA A 81 2.66 0.01 -7.39
N THR A 82 3.38 -1.02 -6.97
CA THR A 82 2.82 -2.19 -6.29
C THR A 82 3.44 -2.28 -4.91
N ALA A 83 2.62 -2.50 -3.89
CA ALA A 83 3.09 -2.86 -2.57
C ALA A 83 2.76 -4.33 -2.32
N SER A 84 3.73 -5.06 -1.79
CA SER A 84 3.54 -6.46 -1.39
C SER A 84 3.70 -6.54 0.12
N VAL A 85 2.59 -6.73 0.82
CA VAL A 85 2.55 -6.81 2.28
C VAL A 85 2.43 -8.26 2.70
N THR A 86 3.37 -8.71 3.52
CA THR A 86 3.48 -10.12 3.89
C THR A 86 2.97 -10.36 5.30
N PHE A 87 2.09 -11.35 5.45
CA PHE A 87 1.62 -11.85 6.73
C PHE A 87 2.18 -13.25 6.97
N LYS A 88 2.76 -13.46 8.16
CA LYS A 88 3.25 -14.76 8.58
C LYS A 88 2.49 -15.18 9.84
N PRO A 89 1.65 -16.24 9.78
CA PRO A 89 0.95 -16.73 10.96
C PRO A 89 1.91 -17.00 12.11
N GLY A 90 1.54 -16.56 13.32
CA GLY A 90 2.37 -16.66 14.51
C GLY A 90 3.41 -15.56 14.69
N THR A 91 3.72 -14.81 13.63
CA THR A 91 4.69 -13.70 13.68
C THR A 91 4.00 -12.35 13.47
N GLY A 92 3.09 -12.24 12.50
CA GLY A 92 2.40 -11.01 12.16
C GLY A 92 2.76 -10.50 10.78
N ILE A 93 2.57 -9.22 10.57
CA ILE A 93 2.95 -8.56 9.31
C ILE A 93 4.44 -8.30 9.36
N THR A 94 5.20 -8.84 8.40
CA THR A 94 6.66 -8.84 8.43
C THR A 94 7.29 -7.75 7.59
N GLY A 95 6.60 -7.24 6.58
CA GLY A 95 7.16 -6.20 5.74
C GLY A 95 6.21 -5.74 4.65
N SER A 96 6.58 -4.63 4.01
CA SER A 96 5.94 -4.10 2.82
C SER A 96 7.02 -3.80 1.79
N HIS A 97 6.97 -4.48 0.66
CA HIS A 97 7.90 -4.24 -0.45
C HIS A 97 7.23 -3.41 -1.52
N LEU A 98 7.81 -2.25 -1.83
CA LEU A 98 7.34 -1.36 -2.88
C LEU A 98 8.13 -1.64 -4.17
N ASN A 99 7.41 -1.80 -5.27
CA ASN A 99 7.98 -1.89 -6.60
C ASN A 99 7.34 -0.81 -7.46
N VAL A 100 8.16 0.07 -8.04
CA VAL A 100 7.66 1.17 -8.86
C VAL A 100 8.30 1.20 -10.23
N ASN A 101 7.48 1.38 -11.25
CA ASN A 101 7.91 1.68 -12.61
C ASN A 101 7.33 3.04 -12.96
N ALA A 102 8.18 3.97 -13.37
CA ALA A 102 7.75 5.33 -13.68
C ALA A 102 8.31 5.83 -15.00
N VAL A 103 7.51 6.66 -15.68
CA VAL A 103 7.94 7.41 -16.85
C VAL A 103 8.04 8.87 -16.41
N VAL A 104 9.26 9.39 -16.38
CA VAL A 104 9.56 10.74 -15.86
C VAL A 104 10.50 11.45 -16.84
N PRO A 105 9.96 12.25 -17.76
CA PRO A 105 10.79 12.97 -18.72
C PRO A 105 11.75 13.94 -18.03
N GLY A 106 12.99 13.98 -18.50
CA GLY A 106 13.97 14.97 -18.07
C GLY A 106 14.72 14.66 -16.78
N ILE A 107 14.55 13.48 -16.19
CA ILE A 107 15.27 13.09 -14.97
C ILE A 107 16.33 12.04 -15.29
N ASP A 108 17.45 12.08 -14.56
CA ASP A 108 18.44 11.00 -14.62
C ASP A 108 18.12 9.90 -13.60
N ALA A 109 18.69 8.71 -13.83
CA ALA A 109 18.40 7.54 -13.01
C ALA A 109 18.80 7.71 -11.54
N ALA A 110 19.92 8.35 -11.27
CA ALA A 110 20.42 8.54 -9.90
C ALA A 110 19.52 9.49 -9.11
N THR A 111 19.06 10.57 -9.72
CA THR A 111 18.14 11.53 -9.10
C THR A 111 16.78 10.89 -8.86
N PHE A 112 16.27 10.11 -9.81
CA PHE A 112 15.02 9.37 -9.67
C PHE A 112 15.08 8.41 -8.49
N GLU A 113 16.14 7.62 -8.39
CA GLU A 113 16.32 6.65 -7.31
C GLU A 113 16.36 7.33 -5.94
N LYS A 114 17.07 8.45 -5.83
CA LYS A 114 17.12 9.22 -4.60
C LYS A 114 15.73 9.73 -4.20
N ILE A 115 15.02 10.33 -5.13
CA ILE A 115 13.67 10.87 -4.88
C ILE A 115 12.70 9.74 -4.51
N ALA A 116 12.78 8.59 -5.17
CA ALA A 116 11.95 7.44 -4.86
C ALA A 116 12.22 6.90 -3.45
N ASN A 117 13.49 6.82 -3.04
CA ASN A 117 13.83 6.41 -1.68
C ASN A 117 13.40 7.42 -0.63
N ASP A 118 13.51 8.71 -0.91
CA ASP A 118 13.00 9.75 -0.01
C ASP A 118 11.47 9.67 0.13
N ALA A 119 10.76 9.44 -0.98
CA ALA A 119 9.31 9.24 -0.96
C ALA A 119 8.90 8.01 -0.15
N LYS A 120 9.65 6.91 -0.26
CA LYS A 120 9.45 5.72 0.57
C LYS A 120 9.55 6.05 2.05
N ALA A 121 10.54 6.81 2.45
CA ALA A 121 10.76 7.18 3.85
C ALA A 121 9.69 8.16 4.38
N ASN A 122 9.25 9.08 3.54
CA ASN A 122 8.42 10.21 3.96
C ASN A 122 6.92 10.02 3.72
N CYS A 123 6.52 9.05 2.92
CA CYS A 123 5.10 8.72 2.69
C CYS A 123 4.40 8.47 4.04
N PRO A 124 3.28 9.14 4.33
CA PRO A 124 2.59 8.98 5.61
C PRO A 124 2.24 7.54 5.98
N VAL A 125 1.89 6.69 5.01
CA VAL A 125 1.63 5.27 5.28
C VAL A 125 2.92 4.54 5.64
N SER A 126 4.05 4.84 4.98
CA SER A 126 5.35 4.29 5.38
C SER A 126 5.69 4.65 6.83
N GLN A 127 5.43 5.89 7.23
CA GLN A 127 5.65 6.33 8.60
C GLN A 127 4.75 5.60 9.60
N ALA A 128 3.49 5.38 9.23
CA ALA A 128 2.56 4.59 10.04
C ALA A 128 2.98 3.13 10.16
N LEU A 129 3.65 2.59 9.13
CA LEU A 129 4.14 1.21 9.08
C LEU A 129 5.59 1.08 9.56
N ALA A 130 6.10 2.02 10.33
CA ALA A 130 7.50 2.03 10.76
C ALA A 130 7.90 0.81 11.62
N GLY A 131 6.94 0.06 12.13
CA GLY A 131 7.19 -1.18 12.89
C GLY A 131 7.56 -2.39 12.06
N ILE A 132 7.53 -2.29 10.74
CA ILE A 132 7.89 -3.38 9.82
C ILE A 132 8.94 -2.91 8.83
N ASP A 133 9.61 -3.87 8.17
CA ASP A 133 10.58 -3.55 7.12
C ASP A 133 9.86 -3.03 5.87
N ILE A 134 10.34 -1.92 5.35
CA ILE A 134 9.85 -1.33 4.09
C ILE A 134 11.02 -1.29 3.11
N THR A 135 10.85 -1.95 1.98
CA THR A 135 11.87 -2.03 0.93
C THR A 135 11.33 -1.45 -0.37
N LEU A 136 12.24 -1.07 -1.27
CA LEU A 136 11.87 -0.45 -2.54
C LEU A 136 12.74 -0.97 -3.67
N GLU A 137 12.10 -1.26 -4.78
CA GLU A 137 12.73 -1.47 -6.07
C GLU A 137 12.14 -0.45 -7.05
N ALA A 138 12.96 0.47 -7.54
CA ALA A 138 12.53 1.57 -8.39
C ALA A 138 13.13 1.44 -9.78
N THR A 139 12.28 1.48 -10.80
CA THR A 139 12.68 1.40 -12.20
C THR A 139 12.20 2.64 -12.96
N LEU A 140 13.12 3.31 -13.60
CA LEU A 140 12.83 4.42 -14.50
C LEU A 140 12.80 3.90 -15.95
N ALA A 141 11.66 4.11 -16.58
CA ALA A 141 11.49 3.71 -17.98
C ALA A 141 12.01 4.78 -18.94
#